data_336fc135354a9bd760c601e721532fde
#
_entry.id   336fc135354a9bd760c601e721532fde
#
_cell.length_a   1.000
_cell.length_b   1.000
_cell.length_c   1.000
_cell.angle_alpha   90.00
_cell.angle_beta   90.00
_cell.angle_gamma   90.00
#
_symmetry.space_group_name_H-M   'P 1'
#
loop_
_entity.id
_entity.type
_entity.pdbx_description
1 polymer ?
#
loop_
_entity_poly.entity_id
_entity_poly.type
_entity_poly.pdbx_seq_one_letter_code
_entity_poly.pdbx_strand_id
1 'polypeptide(L)'
;MVISALIYPVSGHWIWGGGWLSELGFHDFAGSTAVHMVGGIAAFVGAAIIGPRIGKYSNNGKANAIPGHSILLAALGVFILWFGWFGFNGGSTVCMTGDDVLMEAVHICLLYSSWEL
;
A
#
# COMPACT_ATOMS: atom_id res chain seq x y z
N MET A 1 7.70 -14.59 -6.49
CA MET A 1 6.89 -15.83 -6.67
C MET A 1 6.19 -16.26 -5.37
N VAL A 2 6.86 -16.40 -4.21
CA VAL A 2 6.21 -16.85 -2.96
C VAL A 2 5.04 -15.96 -2.54
N ILE A 3 5.21 -14.64 -2.56
CA ILE A 3 4.14 -13.69 -2.21
C ILE A 3 2.95 -13.85 -3.14
N SER A 4 3.16 -13.89 -4.45
CA SER A 4 2.09 -13.94 -5.45
C SER A 4 1.40 -15.30 -5.53
N ALA A 5 2.10 -16.39 -5.23
CA ALA A 5 1.57 -17.74 -5.38
C ALA A 5 0.99 -18.33 -4.09
N LEU A 6 1.46 -17.90 -2.93
CA LEU A 6 1.07 -18.48 -1.64
C LEU A 6 0.49 -17.44 -0.67
N ILE A 7 1.24 -16.39 -0.33
CA ILE A 7 0.86 -15.48 0.75
C ILE A 7 -0.36 -14.65 0.36
N TYR A 8 -0.29 -13.96 -0.78
CA TYR A 8 -1.35 -13.07 -1.21
C TYR A 8 -2.68 -13.80 -1.53
N PRO A 9 -2.70 -14.93 -2.26
CA PRO A 9 -3.94 -15.66 -2.50
C PRO A 9 -4.64 -16.11 -1.22
N VAL A 10 -3.89 -16.54 -0.21
CA VAL A 10 -4.44 -16.96 1.07
C VAL A 10 -5.01 -15.77 1.85
N SER A 11 -4.21 -14.72 2.05
CA SER A 11 -4.65 -13.53 2.80
C SER A 11 -5.77 -12.78 2.09
N GLY A 12 -5.71 -12.67 0.76
CA GLY A 12 -6.76 -12.05 -0.05
C GLY A 12 -8.08 -12.81 0.00
N HIS A 13 -8.03 -14.15 -0.02
CA HIS A 13 -9.22 -14.97 0.15
C HIS A 13 -9.89 -14.76 1.53
N TRP A 14 -9.11 -14.64 2.60
CA TRP A 14 -9.67 -14.40 3.94
C TRP A 14 -10.46 -13.10 4.02
N ILE A 15 -10.08 -12.09 3.26
CA ILE A 15 -10.64 -10.72 3.33
C ILE A 15 -11.70 -10.50 2.24
N TRP A 16 -11.39 -10.82 0.98
CA TRP A 16 -12.24 -10.51 -0.17
C TRP A 16 -12.87 -11.74 -0.83
N GLY A 17 -12.36 -12.93 -0.51
CA GLY A 17 -12.82 -14.17 -1.10
C GLY A 17 -13.92 -14.90 -0.31
N GLY A 18 -14.58 -14.26 0.64
CA GLY A 18 -15.56 -14.91 1.50
C GLY A 18 -14.93 -15.83 2.55
N GLY A 19 -13.67 -15.60 2.92
CA GLY A 19 -13.02 -16.35 3.96
C GLY A 19 -13.40 -15.87 5.39
N TRP A 20 -12.79 -16.47 6.40
CA TRP A 20 -13.17 -16.30 7.80
C TRP A 20 -13.17 -14.86 8.32
N LEU A 21 -12.28 -14.00 7.83
CA LEU A 21 -12.29 -12.58 8.19
C LEU A 21 -13.51 -11.85 7.63
N SER A 22 -13.86 -12.13 6.38
CA SER A 22 -15.07 -11.60 5.75
C SER A 22 -16.32 -12.05 6.49
N GLU A 23 -16.40 -13.32 6.90
CA GLU A 23 -17.52 -13.85 7.68
C GLU A 23 -17.65 -13.20 9.07
N LEU A 24 -16.54 -12.77 9.66
CA LEU A 24 -16.53 -11.99 10.92
C LEU A 24 -16.90 -10.51 10.73
N GLY A 25 -17.21 -10.08 9.50
CA GLY A 25 -17.54 -8.70 9.18
C GLY A 25 -16.33 -7.78 9.01
N PHE A 26 -15.12 -8.31 8.85
CA PHE A 26 -13.95 -7.51 8.54
C PHE A 26 -14.09 -6.88 7.15
N HIS A 27 -13.93 -5.56 7.08
CA HIS A 27 -14.03 -4.80 5.84
C HIS A 27 -12.70 -4.15 5.49
N ASP A 28 -12.20 -4.44 4.29
CA ASP A 28 -11.05 -3.79 3.68
C ASP A 28 -11.47 -3.27 2.31
N PHE A 29 -11.58 -1.95 2.17
CA PHE A 29 -12.11 -1.33 0.97
C PHE A 29 -11.13 -1.42 -0.22
N ALA A 30 -9.95 -0.85 -0.08
CA ALA A 30 -8.99 -0.72 -1.16
C ALA A 30 -7.69 -1.53 -0.97
N GLY A 31 -7.57 -2.29 0.11
CA GLY A 31 -6.43 -3.16 0.32
C GLY A 31 -5.44 -2.71 1.40
N SER A 32 -5.87 -1.91 2.37
CA SER A 32 -5.00 -1.51 3.49
C SER A 32 -4.39 -2.71 4.19
N THR A 33 -5.17 -3.76 4.39
CA THR A 33 -4.72 -5.01 5.00
C THR A 33 -4.31 -6.03 3.94
N ALA A 34 -5.19 -6.31 2.98
CA ALA A 34 -4.98 -7.35 1.99
C ALA A 34 -3.74 -7.12 1.11
N VAL A 35 -3.40 -5.87 0.83
CA VAL A 35 -2.28 -5.50 -0.04
C VAL A 35 -1.15 -4.83 0.73
N HIS A 36 -1.43 -3.69 1.38
CA HIS A 36 -0.38 -2.85 1.96
C HIS A 36 0.23 -3.46 3.22
N MET A 37 -0.57 -4.03 4.12
CA MET A 37 -0.03 -4.70 5.31
C MET A 37 0.79 -5.94 4.92
N VAL A 38 0.30 -6.75 3.99
CA VAL A 38 1.04 -7.91 3.48
C VAL A 38 2.37 -7.47 2.85
N GLY A 39 2.34 -6.42 2.02
CA GLY A 39 3.55 -5.85 1.43
C GLY A 39 4.51 -5.29 2.47
N GLY A 40 4.01 -4.59 3.46
CA GLY A 40 4.81 -4.02 4.56
C GLY A 40 5.48 -5.08 5.42
N ILE A 41 4.76 -6.13 5.80
CA ILE A 41 5.33 -7.27 6.56
C ILE A 41 6.39 -8.00 5.73
N ALA A 42 6.12 -8.26 4.45
CA ALA A 42 7.08 -8.90 3.56
C ALA A 42 8.35 -8.05 3.39
N ALA A 43 8.19 -6.73 3.25
CA ALA A 43 9.32 -5.80 3.18
C ALA A 43 10.12 -5.76 4.48
N PHE A 44 9.45 -5.76 5.63
CA PHE A 44 10.10 -5.80 6.95
C PHE A 44 10.94 -7.07 7.12
N VAL A 45 10.37 -8.24 6.84
CA VAL A 45 11.08 -9.52 6.90
C VAL A 45 12.25 -9.54 5.91
N GLY A 46 12.04 -9.10 4.68
CA GLY A 46 13.09 -9.00 3.67
C GLY A 46 14.23 -8.09 4.11
N ALA A 47 13.92 -6.92 4.66
CA ALA A 47 14.92 -5.99 5.16
C ALA A 47 15.69 -6.56 6.36
N ALA A 48 15.02 -7.28 7.27
CA ALA A 48 15.65 -7.92 8.41
C ALA A 48 16.64 -9.02 7.98
N ILE A 49 16.31 -9.80 6.96
CA ILE A 49 17.16 -10.88 6.45
C ILE A 49 18.35 -10.33 5.67
N ILE A 50 18.12 -9.33 4.78
CA ILE A 50 19.17 -8.75 3.93
C ILE A 50 20.13 -7.89 4.76
N GLY A 51 19.62 -7.23 5.80
CA GLY A 51 20.41 -6.31 6.62
C GLY A 51 20.68 -4.97 5.94
N PRO A 52 21.54 -4.14 6.55
CA PRO A 52 21.84 -2.80 6.05
C PRO A 52 22.64 -2.83 4.75
N ARG A 53 22.47 -1.80 3.93
CA ARG A 53 23.26 -1.62 2.71
C ARG A 53 24.76 -1.57 3.02
N ILE A 54 25.56 -2.07 2.10
CA ILE A 54 27.03 -1.93 2.11
C ILE A 54 27.37 -0.43 2.24
N GLY A 55 28.20 -0.10 3.22
CA GLY A 55 28.60 1.28 3.50
C GLY A 55 27.62 2.10 4.34
N LYS A 56 26.46 1.53 4.77
CA LYS A 56 25.51 2.23 5.66
C LYS A 56 26.12 2.54 7.02
N TYR A 57 26.91 1.63 7.56
CA TYR A 57 27.61 1.81 8.84
C TYR A 57 29.11 1.72 8.64
N SER A 58 29.85 2.63 9.27
CA SER A 58 31.30 2.58 9.36
C SER A 58 31.75 1.52 10.37
N ASN A 59 33.03 1.14 10.34
CA ASN A 59 33.61 0.16 11.26
C ASN A 59 33.44 0.50 12.74
N ASN A 60 33.21 1.77 13.07
CA ASN A 60 32.96 2.25 14.43
C ASN A 60 31.43 2.33 14.76
N GLY A 61 30.57 1.75 13.93
CA GLY A 61 29.12 1.73 14.14
C GLY A 61 28.39 3.02 13.78
N LYS A 62 29.10 4.05 13.31
CA LYS A 62 28.48 5.32 12.92
C LYS A 62 27.73 5.17 11.59
N ALA A 63 26.49 5.68 11.55
CA ALA A 63 25.69 5.67 10.32
C ALA A 63 26.19 6.71 9.31
N ASN A 64 26.40 6.29 8.07
CA ASN A 64 26.75 7.16 6.95
C ASN A 64 25.47 7.62 6.22
N ALA A 65 25.49 8.84 5.71
CA ALA A 65 24.45 9.34 4.83
C ALA A 65 24.55 8.65 3.48
N ILE A 66 23.42 8.14 2.98
CA ILE A 66 23.29 7.62 1.62
C ILE A 66 22.19 8.44 0.96
N PRO A 67 22.53 9.55 0.27
CA PRO A 67 21.54 10.41 -0.38
C PRO A 67 20.81 9.68 -1.51
N GLY A 68 19.55 10.06 -1.75
CA GLY A 68 18.78 9.55 -2.87
C GLY A 68 19.34 10.03 -4.22
N HIS A 69 18.98 9.34 -5.28
CA HIS A 69 19.46 9.64 -6.63
C HIS A 69 18.98 11.01 -7.14
N SER A 70 17.68 11.31 -6.99
CA SER A 70 17.08 12.56 -7.46
C SER A 70 15.79 12.89 -6.70
N ILE A 71 15.77 14.02 -6.02
CA ILE A 71 14.57 14.51 -5.33
C ILE A 71 13.48 14.91 -6.34
N LEU A 72 13.87 15.47 -7.48
CA LEU A 72 12.93 15.86 -8.54
C LEU A 72 12.17 14.65 -9.11
N LEU A 73 12.88 13.54 -9.37
CA LEU A 73 12.23 12.30 -9.82
C LEU A 73 11.38 11.67 -8.71
N ALA A 74 11.78 11.78 -7.47
CA ALA A 74 10.97 11.32 -6.34
C ALA A 74 9.67 12.13 -6.23
N ALA A 75 9.74 13.45 -6.34
CA ALA A 75 8.57 14.32 -6.35
C ALA A 75 7.63 14.01 -7.53
N LEU A 76 8.19 13.84 -8.74
CA LEU A 76 7.41 13.41 -9.90
C LEU A 76 6.71 12.08 -9.66
N GLY A 77 7.40 11.12 -9.04
CA GLY A 77 6.84 9.82 -8.66
C GLY A 77 5.64 9.95 -7.70
N VAL A 78 5.71 10.88 -6.75
CA VAL A 78 4.58 11.18 -5.85
C VAL A 78 3.38 11.70 -6.62
N PHE A 79 3.53 12.63 -7.56
CA PHE A 79 2.43 13.13 -8.38
C PHE A 79 1.82 12.05 -9.26
N ILE A 80 2.63 11.18 -9.85
CA ILE A 80 2.15 10.06 -10.65
C ILE A 80 1.33 9.08 -9.81
N LEU A 81 1.84 8.73 -8.62
CA LEU A 81 1.12 7.88 -7.68
C LEU A 81 -0.17 8.53 -7.19
N TRP A 82 -0.14 9.81 -6.87
CA TRP A 82 -1.32 10.55 -6.45
C TRP A 82 -2.41 10.53 -7.52
N PHE A 83 -2.06 10.85 -8.76
CA PHE A 83 -2.99 10.75 -9.89
C PHE A 83 -3.58 9.33 -10.04
N GLY A 84 -2.72 8.30 -10.00
CA GLY A 84 -3.15 6.91 -10.09
C GLY A 84 -4.02 6.46 -8.91
N TRP A 85 -3.88 7.12 -7.76
CA TRP A 85 -4.60 6.77 -6.55
C TRP A 85 -6.10 7.11 -6.60
N PHE A 86 -6.50 8.11 -7.38
CA PHE A 86 -7.91 8.33 -7.67
C PHE A 86 -8.55 7.11 -8.34
N GLY A 87 -7.85 6.49 -9.29
CA GLY A 87 -8.28 5.23 -9.88
C GLY A 87 -8.21 4.04 -8.92
N PHE A 88 -7.17 3.97 -8.10
CA PHE A 88 -6.99 2.91 -7.13
C PHE A 88 -8.14 2.86 -6.11
N ASN A 89 -8.44 3.96 -5.46
CA ASN A 89 -9.52 4.02 -4.49
C ASN A 89 -10.90 4.08 -5.16
N GLY A 90 -11.08 4.93 -6.17
CA GLY A 90 -12.34 5.02 -6.89
C GLY A 90 -12.73 3.70 -7.58
N GLY A 91 -11.76 3.01 -8.19
CA GLY A 91 -11.99 1.71 -8.79
C GLY A 91 -12.26 0.58 -7.79
N SER A 92 -11.90 0.77 -6.51
CA SER A 92 -12.13 -0.25 -5.45
C SER A 92 -13.60 -0.39 -5.07
N THR A 93 -14.49 0.52 -5.50
CA THR A 93 -15.94 0.33 -5.38
C THR A 93 -16.42 -0.91 -6.15
N VAL A 94 -15.68 -1.33 -7.20
CA VAL A 94 -15.99 -2.46 -8.10
C VAL A 94 -17.41 -2.36 -8.68
N CYS A 95 -18.00 -1.17 -8.67
CA CYS A 95 -19.36 -0.88 -9.15
C CYS A 95 -19.37 0.49 -9.82
N MET A 96 -20.10 0.62 -10.92
CA MET A 96 -20.24 1.88 -11.67
C MET A 96 -21.68 2.41 -11.69
N THR A 97 -22.58 1.77 -10.93
CA THR A 97 -24.00 2.13 -10.90
C THR A 97 -24.51 2.08 -9.45
N GLY A 98 -25.32 3.08 -9.10
CA GLY A 98 -25.91 3.24 -7.77
C GLY A 98 -25.52 4.56 -7.10
N ASP A 99 -26.36 5.03 -6.21
CA ASP A 99 -26.16 6.32 -5.51
C ASP A 99 -24.95 6.26 -4.57
N ASP A 100 -24.64 5.09 -4.05
CA ASP A 100 -23.50 4.86 -3.15
C ASP A 100 -22.14 5.09 -3.82
N VAL A 101 -22.04 4.78 -5.11
CA VAL A 101 -20.78 4.94 -5.89
C VAL A 101 -20.38 6.41 -6.03
N LEU A 102 -21.36 7.29 -6.26
CA LEU A 102 -21.10 8.73 -6.38
C LEU A 102 -20.68 9.31 -5.03
N MET A 103 -21.31 8.88 -3.94
CA MET A 103 -20.98 9.33 -2.60
C MET A 103 -19.61 8.82 -2.15
N GLU A 104 -19.23 7.60 -2.47
CA GLU A 104 -17.90 7.07 -2.18
C GLU A 104 -16.82 7.77 -3.01
N ALA A 105 -17.04 8.02 -4.29
CA ALA A 105 -16.10 8.76 -5.13
C ALA A 105 -15.90 10.20 -4.60
N VAL A 106 -16.98 10.87 -4.17
CA VAL A 106 -16.92 12.21 -3.55
C VAL A 106 -16.19 12.15 -2.21
N HIS A 107 -16.46 11.16 -1.35
CA HIS A 107 -15.75 10.95 -0.09
C HIS A 107 -14.26 10.73 -0.29
N ILE A 108 -13.87 9.93 -1.27
CA ILE A 108 -12.48 9.68 -1.60
C ILE A 108 -11.80 10.98 -2.04
N CYS A 109 -12.43 11.76 -2.89
CA CYS A 109 -11.90 13.06 -3.31
C CYS A 109 -11.77 14.05 -2.14
N LEU A 110 -12.76 14.10 -1.25
CA LEU A 110 -12.76 14.98 -0.08
C LEU A 110 -11.77 14.55 0.99
N LEU A 111 -11.66 13.24 1.28
CA LEU A 111 -10.69 12.72 2.23
C LEU A 111 -9.25 12.94 1.79
N TYR A 112 -8.97 12.84 0.49
CA TYR A 112 -7.65 13.14 -0.05
C TYR A 112 -7.29 14.63 0.07
N SER A 113 -8.27 15.51 -0.01
CA SER A 113 -8.04 16.96 0.16
C SER A 113 -7.91 17.39 1.61
N SER A 114 -8.35 16.58 2.58
CA SER A 114 -8.33 16.91 4.01
C SER A 114 -7.13 16.36 4.79
N TRP A 115 -6.32 15.48 4.20
CA TRP A 115 -5.12 14.92 4.84
C TRP A 115 -3.85 15.78 4.63
N GLU A 116 -3.95 16.86 3.90
CA GLU A 116 -2.83 17.79 3.63
C GLU A 116 -2.88 19.07 4.48
N LEU A 117 -3.67 19.10 5.52
CA LEU A 117 -3.67 20.16 6.53
C LEU A 117 -3.29 19.60 7.89
#